data_79c06999e71400fbd378cf79f15646fb
#
_entry.id   79c06999e71400fbd378cf79f15646fb
#
_cell.length_a   1.000
_cell.length_b   1.000
_cell.length_c   1.000
_cell.angle_alpha   90.00
_cell.angle_beta   90.00
_cell.angle_gamma   90.00
#
_symmetry.space_group_name_H-M   'P 1'
#
loop_
_entity.id
_entity.type
_entity.pdbx_description
1 polymer ?
#
loop_
_entity_poly.entity_id
_entity_poly.type
_entity_poly.pdbx_seq_one_letter_code
_entity_poly.pdbx_strand_id
1 'polypeptide(L)'
;MLYLFQVLNGLGLGMIYFLLSAGLTIIFGLLNFVNFAHGAFFMLGGYLCWSLTELTGSFWISLLAGPPVVAFLAWAAEVTLIRRIYRLPHTFHILVTVGISLILQEATIMLWGPIGKSIPVPDGLQGVVTLWNFAYPTYRLFLIAFTALIGFALWYLLEWTRFGGLVRAGSESAEMVALLGTNIHRLFARTFALGVGLAGLAGILSAPIRGVHPFMGPEVLGIAFVVVVIGGMGSFTGALLGGLLVGLVQSLMSTIWPEGASLMIYGTMAAVILLRPYGLFGRA
;
A
#
# COMPACT_ATOMS: atom_id res chain seq x y z
N MET A 1 -14.30 -8.84 -25.53
CA MET A 1 -14.84 -9.03 -24.15
C MET A 1 -13.75 -9.41 -23.14
N LEU A 2 -12.92 -10.43 -23.40
CA LEU A 2 -11.85 -10.87 -22.48
C LEU A 2 -10.89 -9.74 -22.10
N TYR A 3 -10.37 -9.01 -23.09
CA TYR A 3 -9.43 -7.89 -22.82
C TYR A 3 -10.04 -6.75 -22.02
N LEU A 4 -11.33 -6.44 -22.21
CA LEU A 4 -12.03 -5.43 -21.42
C LEU A 4 -12.13 -5.89 -19.94
N PHE A 5 -12.43 -7.18 -19.73
CA PHE A 5 -12.43 -7.77 -18.39
C PHE A 5 -11.06 -7.66 -17.72
N GLN A 6 -9.98 -7.95 -18.46
CA GLN A 6 -8.62 -7.84 -17.95
C GLN A 6 -8.18 -6.39 -17.68
N VAL A 7 -8.62 -5.44 -18.50
CA VAL A 7 -8.35 -4.02 -18.22
C VAL A 7 -9.01 -3.58 -16.92
N LEU A 8 -10.27 -3.94 -16.69
CA LEU A 8 -10.95 -3.63 -15.42
C LEU A 8 -10.32 -4.36 -14.23
N ASN A 9 -9.92 -5.62 -14.40
CA ASN A 9 -9.17 -6.34 -13.37
C ASN A 9 -7.83 -5.67 -13.08
N GLY A 10 -7.12 -5.26 -14.12
CA GLY A 10 -5.84 -4.54 -14.02
C GLY A 10 -5.99 -3.19 -13.31
N LEU A 11 -7.08 -2.46 -13.58
CA LEU A 11 -7.41 -1.24 -12.85
C LEU A 11 -7.66 -1.54 -11.37
N GLY A 12 -8.44 -2.58 -11.02
CA GLY A 12 -8.68 -2.97 -9.64
C GLY A 12 -7.39 -3.34 -8.89
N LEU A 13 -6.52 -4.17 -9.51
CA LEU A 13 -5.21 -4.51 -8.96
C LEU A 13 -4.32 -3.27 -8.84
N GLY A 14 -4.29 -2.45 -9.88
CA GLY A 14 -3.50 -1.22 -9.92
C GLY A 14 -3.90 -0.23 -8.82
N MET A 15 -5.18 -0.15 -8.48
CA MET A 15 -5.66 0.70 -7.39
C MET A 15 -5.24 0.19 -6.01
N ILE A 16 -5.19 -1.13 -5.80
CA ILE A 16 -4.62 -1.71 -4.55
C ILE A 16 -3.11 -1.39 -4.47
N TYR A 17 -2.38 -1.60 -5.57
CA TYR A 17 -0.95 -1.31 -5.64
C TYR A 17 -0.64 0.17 -5.46
N PHE A 18 -1.47 1.04 -6.04
CA PHE A 18 -1.41 2.48 -5.79
C PHE A 18 -1.55 2.80 -4.31
N LEU A 19 -2.59 2.28 -3.63
CA LEU A 19 -2.85 2.61 -2.23
C LEU A 19 -1.69 2.18 -1.33
N LEU A 20 -1.18 0.97 -1.55
CA LEU A 20 -0.02 0.45 -0.86
C LEU A 20 1.23 1.32 -1.11
N SER A 21 1.51 1.60 -2.38
CA SER A 21 2.70 2.36 -2.79
C SER A 21 2.62 3.84 -2.44
N ALA A 22 1.42 4.43 -2.41
CA ALA A 22 1.22 5.80 -1.95
C ALA A 22 1.64 5.95 -0.49
N GLY A 23 1.28 4.99 0.38
CA GLY A 23 1.75 4.96 1.76
C GLY A 23 3.28 4.91 1.86
N LEU A 24 3.91 4.01 1.09
CA LEU A 24 5.37 3.88 1.06
C LEU A 24 6.05 5.15 0.51
N THR A 25 5.49 5.74 -0.53
CA THR A 25 5.98 6.98 -1.17
C THR A 25 5.94 8.17 -0.23
N ILE A 26 4.86 8.32 0.55
CA ILE A 26 4.72 9.42 1.53
C ILE A 26 5.74 9.26 2.66
N ILE A 27 5.93 8.03 3.16
CA ILE A 27 6.93 7.72 4.18
C ILE A 27 8.33 8.03 3.64
N PHE A 28 8.68 7.49 2.47
CA PHE A 28 10.00 7.69 1.86
C PHE A 28 10.28 9.16 1.59
N GLY A 29 9.30 9.89 1.05
CA GLY A 29 9.45 11.30 0.71
C GLY A 29 9.83 12.18 1.91
N LEU A 30 9.27 11.91 3.11
CA LEU A 30 9.54 12.71 4.31
C LEU A 30 10.69 12.17 5.17
N LEU A 31 10.75 10.84 5.36
CA LEU A 31 11.71 10.22 6.28
C LEU A 31 13.01 9.79 5.59
N ASN A 32 13.02 9.80 4.26
CA ASN A 32 14.16 9.45 3.41
C ASN A 32 14.76 8.06 3.71
N PHE A 33 13.92 7.12 4.15
CA PHE A 33 14.27 5.71 4.26
C PHE A 33 13.12 4.81 3.81
N VAL A 34 13.49 3.60 3.41
CA VAL A 34 12.56 2.59 2.94
C VAL A 34 12.07 1.75 4.12
N ASN A 35 10.75 1.69 4.33
CA ASN A 35 10.14 0.88 5.37
C ASN A 35 9.91 -0.55 4.87
N PHE A 36 10.80 -1.48 5.19
CA PHE A 36 10.66 -2.90 4.82
C PHE A 36 9.53 -3.63 5.57
N ALA A 37 9.05 -3.09 6.69
CA ALA A 37 7.88 -3.64 7.39
C ALA A 37 6.55 -3.30 6.71
N HIS A 38 6.54 -2.46 5.65
CA HIS A 38 5.32 -1.96 5.03
C HIS A 38 4.40 -3.08 4.52
N GLY A 39 4.97 -4.11 3.89
CA GLY A 39 4.23 -5.29 3.46
C GLY A 39 3.68 -6.14 4.62
N ALA A 40 4.40 -6.21 5.75
CA ALA A 40 3.91 -6.91 6.92
C ALA A 40 2.69 -6.20 7.56
N PHE A 41 2.61 -4.88 7.49
CA PHE A 41 1.43 -4.13 7.91
C PHE A 41 0.25 -4.28 6.93
N PHE A 42 0.51 -4.45 5.63
CA PHE A 42 -0.52 -4.86 4.68
C PHE A 42 -1.11 -6.23 5.06
N MET A 43 -0.25 -7.22 5.32
CA MET A 43 -0.64 -8.55 5.80
C MET A 43 -1.47 -8.43 7.09
N LEU A 44 -1.00 -7.66 8.07
CA LEU A 44 -1.71 -7.45 9.33
C LEU A 44 -3.11 -6.84 9.10
N GLY A 45 -3.24 -5.88 8.17
CA GLY A 45 -4.54 -5.35 7.77
C GLY A 45 -5.50 -6.42 7.26
N GLY A 46 -5.00 -7.33 6.41
CA GLY A 46 -5.77 -8.47 5.93
C GLY A 46 -6.23 -9.42 7.05
N TYR A 47 -5.33 -9.76 7.98
CA TYR A 47 -5.68 -10.60 9.13
C TYR A 47 -6.64 -9.92 10.12
N LEU A 48 -6.50 -8.62 10.34
CA LEU A 48 -7.49 -7.85 11.10
C LEU A 48 -8.85 -7.84 10.40
N CYS A 49 -8.88 -7.77 9.07
CA CYS A 49 -10.11 -7.89 8.31
C CYS A 49 -10.77 -9.25 8.58
N TRP A 50 -10.03 -10.34 8.50
CA TRP A 50 -10.54 -11.67 8.81
C TRP A 50 -11.08 -11.74 10.23
N SER A 51 -10.28 -11.34 11.24
CA SER A 51 -10.66 -11.42 12.65
C SER A 51 -11.89 -10.58 12.98
N LEU A 52 -11.95 -9.34 12.52
CA LEU A 52 -13.07 -8.45 12.77
C LEU A 52 -14.34 -8.94 12.05
N THR A 53 -14.20 -9.50 10.86
CA THR A 53 -15.34 -10.05 10.11
C THR A 53 -15.87 -11.31 10.79
N GLU A 54 -15.02 -12.21 11.27
CA GLU A 54 -15.42 -13.39 12.06
C GLU A 54 -16.12 -13.00 13.38
N LEU A 55 -15.59 -12.00 14.07
CA LEU A 55 -16.13 -11.57 15.37
C LEU A 55 -17.44 -10.80 15.26
N THR A 56 -17.60 -9.98 14.22
CA THR A 56 -18.72 -9.03 14.10
C THR A 56 -19.74 -9.39 13.04
N GLY A 57 -19.41 -10.35 12.17
CA GLY A 57 -20.20 -10.68 10.99
C GLY A 57 -20.20 -9.60 9.90
N SER A 58 -19.35 -8.54 10.03
CA SER A 58 -19.41 -7.38 9.14
C SER A 58 -18.05 -6.96 8.62
N PHE A 59 -17.86 -7.04 7.30
CA PHE A 59 -16.71 -6.48 6.60
C PHE A 59 -16.58 -4.95 6.79
N TRP A 60 -17.70 -4.24 6.90
CA TRP A 60 -17.71 -2.77 7.02
C TRP A 60 -17.06 -2.29 8.32
N ILE A 61 -17.23 -3.04 9.41
CA ILE A 61 -16.55 -2.77 10.68
C ILE A 61 -15.04 -2.93 10.49
N SER A 62 -14.61 -3.97 9.79
CA SER A 62 -13.19 -4.19 9.48
C SER A 62 -12.61 -3.05 8.63
N LEU A 63 -13.37 -2.57 7.65
CA LEU A 63 -12.96 -1.47 6.77
C LEU A 63 -12.79 -0.14 7.54
N LEU A 64 -13.63 0.13 8.53
CA LEU A 64 -13.59 1.36 9.34
C LEU A 64 -12.59 1.28 10.49
N ALA A 65 -12.56 0.17 11.23
CA ALA A 65 -11.74 0.02 12.43
C ALA A 65 -10.32 -0.48 12.12
N GLY A 66 -10.14 -1.30 11.09
CA GLY A 66 -8.86 -1.92 10.77
C GLY A 66 -7.74 -0.92 10.45
N PRO A 67 -7.93 0.04 9.52
CA PRO A 67 -6.89 0.99 9.17
C PRO A 67 -6.41 1.87 10.35
N PRO A 68 -7.30 2.41 11.23
CA PRO A 68 -6.87 3.09 12.45
C PRO A 68 -6.07 2.21 13.41
N VAL A 69 -6.44 0.92 13.56
CA VAL A 69 -5.68 -0.02 14.41
C VAL A 69 -4.29 -0.23 13.84
N VAL A 70 -4.16 -0.50 12.53
CA VAL A 70 -2.84 -0.63 11.88
C VAL A 70 -2.04 0.66 12.00
N ALA A 71 -2.65 1.82 11.78
CA ALA A 71 -2.00 3.12 11.92
C ALA A 71 -1.52 3.37 13.36
N PHE A 72 -2.30 2.96 14.37
CA PHE A 72 -1.91 3.07 15.78
C PHE A 72 -0.72 2.16 16.11
N LEU A 73 -0.72 0.91 15.65
CA LEU A 73 0.41 -0.01 15.84
C LEU A 73 1.67 0.52 15.13
N ALA A 74 1.53 1.08 13.94
CA ALA A 74 2.62 1.72 13.23
C ALA A 74 3.16 2.96 13.97
N TRP A 75 2.27 3.80 14.48
CA TRP A 75 2.65 4.93 15.32
C TRP A 75 3.41 4.49 16.57
N ALA A 76 2.93 3.44 17.25
CA ALA A 76 3.60 2.88 18.41
C ALA A 76 5.00 2.34 18.06
N ALA A 77 5.14 1.61 16.96
CA ALA A 77 6.42 1.12 16.46
C ALA A 77 7.37 2.28 16.09
N GLU A 78 6.85 3.35 15.47
CA GLU A 78 7.66 4.55 15.18
C GLU A 78 8.19 5.17 16.45
N VAL A 79 7.31 5.46 17.43
CA VAL A 79 7.70 6.16 18.67
C VAL A 79 8.67 5.35 19.52
N THR A 80 8.52 4.03 19.57
CA THR A 80 9.31 3.16 20.44
C THR A 80 10.61 2.67 19.82
N LEU A 81 10.60 2.35 18.53
CA LEU A 81 11.70 1.70 17.83
C LEU A 81 12.34 2.60 16.76
N ILE A 82 11.56 3.01 15.74
CA ILE A 82 12.09 3.65 14.53
C ILE A 82 12.66 5.03 14.82
N ARG A 83 12.03 5.80 15.69
CA ARG A 83 12.52 7.12 16.10
C ARG A 83 13.94 7.11 16.66
N ARG A 84 14.35 6.03 17.33
CA ARG A 84 15.68 5.90 17.93
C ARG A 84 16.78 5.73 16.90
N ILE A 85 16.44 5.33 15.69
CA ILE A 85 17.40 5.05 14.62
C ILE A 85 17.48 6.14 13.56
N TYR A 86 16.68 7.21 13.61
CA TYR A 86 16.67 8.26 12.58
C TYR A 86 18.04 8.89 12.29
N ARG A 87 18.92 8.94 13.28
CA ARG A 87 20.28 9.50 13.15
C ARG A 87 21.33 8.47 12.75
N LEU A 88 20.95 7.20 12.63
CA LEU A 88 21.85 6.11 12.26
C LEU A 88 21.91 5.96 10.73
N PRO A 89 22.99 5.34 10.19
CA PRO A 89 23.08 5.02 8.77
C PRO A 89 21.90 4.21 8.24
N HIS A 90 21.59 4.34 6.94
CA HIS A 90 20.46 3.67 6.30
C HIS A 90 20.41 2.15 6.51
N THR A 91 21.56 1.49 6.66
CA THR A 91 21.65 0.05 6.95
C THR A 91 20.87 -0.33 8.22
N PHE A 92 20.90 0.51 9.26
CA PHE A 92 20.16 0.26 10.50
C PHE A 92 18.64 0.39 10.30
N HIS A 93 18.18 1.29 9.44
CA HIS A 93 16.75 1.41 9.11
C HIS A 93 16.25 0.14 8.41
N ILE A 94 17.03 -0.40 7.47
CA ILE A 94 16.72 -1.66 6.79
C ILE A 94 16.65 -2.79 7.81
N LEU A 95 17.68 -2.95 8.64
CA LEU A 95 17.76 -4.03 9.63
C LEU A 95 16.57 -4.01 10.60
N VAL A 96 16.23 -2.85 11.17
CA VAL A 96 15.15 -2.70 12.13
C VAL A 96 13.79 -2.95 11.46
N THR A 97 13.55 -2.41 10.26
CA THR A 97 12.26 -2.59 9.58
C THR A 97 12.07 -4.01 9.05
N VAL A 98 13.14 -4.69 8.62
CA VAL A 98 13.11 -6.14 8.31
C VAL A 98 12.84 -6.93 9.59
N GLY A 99 13.50 -6.60 10.71
CA GLY A 99 13.23 -7.24 12.01
C GLY A 99 11.77 -7.09 12.43
N ILE A 100 11.19 -5.90 12.30
CA ILE A 100 9.75 -5.66 12.57
C ILE A 100 8.88 -6.53 11.63
N SER A 101 9.25 -6.63 10.34
CA SER A 101 8.51 -7.47 9.38
C SER A 101 8.48 -8.93 9.80
N LEU A 102 9.63 -9.49 10.20
CA LEU A 102 9.74 -10.87 10.66
C LEU A 102 8.96 -11.09 11.96
N ILE A 103 9.05 -10.17 12.93
CA ILE A 103 8.28 -10.26 14.18
C ILE A 103 6.77 -10.26 13.89
N LEU A 104 6.30 -9.37 13.01
CA LEU A 104 4.88 -9.33 12.64
C LEU A 104 4.44 -10.60 11.91
N GLN A 105 5.29 -11.16 11.05
CA GLN A 105 5.02 -12.41 10.35
C GLN A 105 4.91 -13.58 11.32
N GLU A 106 5.88 -13.77 12.22
CA GLU A 106 5.86 -14.83 13.24
C GLU A 106 4.70 -14.64 14.23
N ALA A 107 4.44 -13.42 14.67
CA ALA A 107 3.28 -13.11 15.51
C ALA A 107 1.96 -13.47 14.80
N THR A 108 1.86 -13.24 13.49
CA THR A 108 0.71 -13.63 12.68
C THR A 108 0.55 -15.16 12.65
N ILE A 109 1.63 -15.90 12.45
CA ILE A 109 1.60 -17.38 12.49
C ILE A 109 1.19 -17.90 13.87
N MET A 110 1.71 -17.30 14.94
CA MET A 110 1.37 -17.70 16.32
C MET A 110 -0.10 -17.42 16.66
N LEU A 111 -0.66 -16.30 16.22
CA LEU A 111 -2.02 -15.88 16.56
C LEU A 111 -3.09 -16.54 15.68
N TRP A 112 -2.85 -16.69 14.37
CA TRP A 112 -3.84 -17.15 13.39
C TRP A 112 -3.49 -18.49 12.73
N GLY A 113 -2.30 -19.01 12.99
CA GLY A 113 -1.79 -20.24 12.39
C GLY A 113 -1.14 -20.01 11.02
N PRO A 114 -0.45 -21.03 10.48
CA PRO A 114 0.27 -20.94 9.20
C PRO A 114 -0.64 -21.06 7.97
N ILE A 115 -1.88 -21.51 8.14
CA ILE A 115 -2.82 -21.77 7.04
C ILE A 115 -3.50 -20.47 6.63
N GLY A 116 -3.55 -20.21 5.33
CA GLY A 116 -4.25 -19.06 4.77
C GLY A 116 -5.74 -19.04 5.14
N LYS A 117 -6.31 -17.83 5.27
CA LYS A 117 -7.71 -17.60 5.59
C LYS A 117 -8.42 -16.98 4.39
N SER A 118 -9.67 -17.42 4.15
CA SER A 118 -10.55 -16.81 3.15
C SER A 118 -11.55 -15.90 3.84
N ILE A 119 -11.89 -14.79 3.20
CA ILE A 119 -12.84 -13.81 3.70
C ILE A 119 -13.95 -13.70 2.66
N PRO A 120 -15.23 -13.90 3.06
CA PRO A 120 -16.34 -13.76 2.13
C PRO A 120 -16.48 -12.31 1.64
N VAL A 121 -16.89 -12.14 0.40
CA VAL A 121 -17.29 -10.84 -0.12
C VAL A 121 -18.52 -10.36 0.67
N PRO A 122 -18.58 -9.10 1.12
CA PRO A 122 -19.71 -8.61 1.90
C PRO A 122 -21.04 -8.71 1.14
N ASP A 123 -22.13 -9.07 1.83
CA ASP A 123 -23.43 -9.42 1.26
C ASP A 123 -23.99 -8.38 0.26
N GLY A 124 -23.79 -7.09 0.52
CA GLY A 124 -24.22 -6.04 -0.40
C GLY A 124 -23.40 -5.93 -1.71
N LEU A 125 -22.27 -6.65 -1.83
CA LEU A 125 -21.32 -6.56 -2.96
C LEU A 125 -21.04 -7.92 -3.64
N GLN A 126 -21.78 -8.97 -3.29
CA GLN A 126 -21.62 -10.32 -3.87
C GLN A 126 -22.17 -10.43 -5.30
N GLY A 127 -22.92 -9.44 -5.75
CA GLY A 127 -23.55 -9.45 -7.08
C GLY A 127 -22.57 -9.22 -8.22
N VAL A 128 -23.11 -9.27 -9.42
CA VAL A 128 -22.47 -8.85 -10.67
C VAL A 128 -23.28 -7.75 -11.31
N VAL A 129 -22.60 -6.70 -11.78
CA VAL A 129 -23.21 -5.66 -12.59
C VAL A 129 -23.12 -6.10 -14.04
N THR A 130 -24.28 -6.27 -14.66
CA THR A 130 -24.38 -6.60 -16.09
C THR A 130 -24.63 -5.33 -16.90
N LEU A 131 -23.69 -4.99 -17.76
CA LEU A 131 -23.81 -3.93 -18.75
C LEU A 131 -23.78 -4.57 -20.15
N TRP A 132 -24.91 -4.57 -20.84
CA TRP A 132 -25.08 -5.26 -22.12
C TRP A 132 -24.79 -6.76 -21.95
N ASN A 133 -23.83 -7.34 -22.66
CA ASN A 133 -23.38 -8.73 -22.54
C ASN A 133 -22.13 -8.90 -21.66
N PHE A 134 -21.82 -7.92 -20.77
CA PHE A 134 -20.64 -7.92 -19.93
C PHE A 134 -21.04 -7.95 -18.45
N ALA A 135 -20.64 -9.00 -17.75
CA ALA A 135 -20.88 -9.17 -16.30
C ALA A 135 -19.58 -8.95 -15.54
N TYR A 136 -19.58 -8.03 -14.56
CA TYR A 136 -18.40 -7.72 -13.76
C TYR A 136 -18.74 -7.71 -12.25
N PRO A 137 -17.88 -8.31 -11.37
CA PRO A 137 -18.15 -8.41 -9.94
C PRO A 137 -18.31 -7.04 -9.29
N THR A 138 -19.40 -6.84 -8.54
CA THR A 138 -19.73 -5.57 -7.88
C THR A 138 -18.64 -5.16 -6.89
N TYR A 139 -18.06 -6.11 -6.14
CA TYR A 139 -16.97 -5.83 -5.19
C TYR A 139 -15.76 -5.17 -5.86
N ARG A 140 -15.38 -5.59 -7.07
CA ARG A 140 -14.24 -5.01 -7.78
C ARG A 140 -14.50 -3.58 -8.25
N LEU A 141 -15.75 -3.27 -8.63
CA LEU A 141 -16.17 -1.89 -8.94
C LEU A 141 -16.14 -1.02 -7.68
N PHE A 142 -16.67 -1.54 -6.58
CA PHE A 142 -16.59 -0.86 -5.27
C PHE A 142 -15.13 -0.58 -4.90
N LEU A 143 -14.24 -1.56 -5.05
CA LEU A 143 -12.81 -1.41 -4.74
C LEU A 143 -12.18 -0.27 -5.56
N ILE A 144 -12.41 -0.24 -6.88
CA ILE A 144 -11.89 0.83 -7.75
C ILE A 144 -12.42 2.19 -7.30
N ALA A 145 -13.74 2.31 -7.11
CA ALA A 145 -14.38 3.57 -6.73
C ALA A 145 -13.93 4.05 -5.34
N PHE A 146 -13.89 3.14 -4.36
CA PHE A 146 -13.49 3.45 -2.99
C PHE A 146 -12.01 3.85 -2.91
N THR A 147 -11.13 3.11 -3.61
CA THR A 147 -9.71 3.45 -3.64
C THR A 147 -9.45 4.76 -4.38
N ALA A 148 -10.21 5.06 -5.45
CA ALA A 148 -10.16 6.36 -6.12
C ALA A 148 -10.58 7.50 -5.18
N LEU A 149 -11.63 7.30 -4.38
CA LEU A 149 -12.05 8.26 -3.35
C LEU A 149 -10.95 8.51 -2.31
N ILE A 150 -10.34 7.44 -1.81
CA ILE A 150 -9.20 7.54 -0.87
C ILE A 150 -8.01 8.24 -1.53
N GLY A 151 -7.70 7.91 -2.79
CA GLY A 151 -6.65 8.58 -3.57
C GLY A 151 -6.90 10.08 -3.73
N PHE A 152 -8.15 10.46 -4.02
CA PHE A 152 -8.55 11.87 -4.09
C PHE A 152 -8.45 12.56 -2.72
N ALA A 153 -8.89 11.91 -1.65
CA ALA A 153 -8.77 12.44 -0.29
C ALA A 153 -7.30 12.64 0.13
N LEU A 154 -6.42 11.70 -0.25
CA LEU A 154 -4.97 11.82 -0.02
C LEU A 154 -4.36 12.95 -0.84
N TRP A 155 -4.71 13.06 -2.12
CA TRP A 155 -4.28 14.18 -2.95
C TRP A 155 -4.70 15.51 -2.32
N TYR A 156 -5.95 15.64 -1.90
CA TYR A 156 -6.45 16.82 -1.21
C TYR A 156 -5.68 17.08 0.09
N LEU A 157 -5.45 16.05 0.91
CA LEU A 157 -4.69 16.14 2.14
C LEU A 157 -3.26 16.64 1.90
N LEU A 158 -2.59 16.11 0.87
CA LEU A 158 -1.20 16.44 0.58
C LEU A 158 -1.04 17.80 -0.10
N GLU A 159 -1.95 18.19 -1.01
CA GLU A 159 -1.80 19.44 -1.76
C GLU A 159 -2.42 20.65 -1.07
N TRP A 160 -3.59 20.50 -0.43
CA TRP A 160 -4.42 21.61 0.03
C TRP A 160 -4.45 21.82 1.55
N THR A 161 -3.80 20.96 2.34
CA THR A 161 -3.80 21.13 3.80
C THR A 161 -2.46 21.58 4.35
N ARG A 162 -2.49 22.15 5.58
CA ARG A 162 -1.28 22.50 6.32
C ARG A 162 -0.39 21.28 6.60
N PHE A 163 -0.99 20.11 6.81
CA PHE A 163 -0.24 18.87 7.02
C PHE A 163 0.58 18.51 5.77
N GLY A 164 -0.03 18.53 4.58
CA GLY A 164 0.67 18.27 3.33
C GLY A 164 1.76 19.31 3.04
N GLY A 165 1.52 20.58 3.34
CA GLY A 165 2.54 21.63 3.26
C GLY A 165 3.77 21.36 4.15
N LEU A 166 3.52 20.90 5.40
CA LEU A 166 4.61 20.50 6.32
C LEU A 166 5.34 19.25 5.85
N VAL A 167 4.64 18.27 5.28
CA VAL A 167 5.26 17.05 4.72
C VAL A 167 6.17 17.41 3.55
N ARG A 168 5.74 18.27 2.61
CA ARG A 168 6.56 18.72 1.48
C ARG A 168 7.75 19.55 1.93
N ALA A 169 7.56 20.51 2.85
CA ALA A 169 8.66 21.29 3.40
C ALA A 169 9.66 20.41 4.15
N GLY A 170 9.16 19.43 4.93
CA GLY A 170 9.99 18.49 5.68
C GLY A 170 10.78 17.53 4.80
N SER A 171 10.26 17.19 3.60
CA SER A 171 10.97 16.37 2.62
C SER A 171 12.16 17.09 1.98
N GLU A 172 12.12 18.43 1.93
CA GLU A 172 13.24 19.25 1.47
C GLU A 172 14.27 19.50 2.58
N SER A 173 13.78 19.87 3.77
CA SER A 173 14.64 20.09 4.94
C SER A 173 13.86 19.94 6.25
N ALA A 174 13.95 18.77 6.87
CA ALA A 174 13.37 18.52 8.18
C ALA A 174 13.94 19.44 9.27
N GLU A 175 15.21 19.82 9.17
CA GLU A 175 15.89 20.70 10.09
C GLU A 175 15.31 22.13 10.02
N MET A 176 15.11 22.66 8.81
CA MET A 176 14.53 23.99 8.61
C MET A 176 13.10 24.06 9.17
N VAL A 177 12.29 23.01 8.95
CA VAL A 177 10.91 22.92 9.49
C VAL A 177 10.93 22.88 11.02
N ALA A 178 11.92 22.22 11.62
CA ALA A 178 12.10 22.20 13.08
C ALA A 178 12.47 23.60 13.62
N LEU A 179 13.36 24.32 12.94
CA LEU A 179 13.75 25.70 13.31
C LEU A 179 12.57 26.69 13.25
N LEU A 180 11.60 26.45 12.37
CA LEU A 180 10.34 27.21 12.29
C LEU A 180 9.33 26.85 13.39
N GLY A 181 9.73 26.05 14.40
CA GLY A 181 8.92 25.73 15.58
C GLY A 181 8.01 24.52 15.42
N THR A 182 8.08 23.79 14.30
CA THR A 182 7.29 22.57 14.10
C THR A 182 7.96 21.38 14.78
N ASN A 183 7.17 20.59 15.54
CA ASN A 183 7.69 19.37 16.13
C ASN A 183 7.85 18.27 15.05
N ILE A 184 9.06 18.14 14.53
CA ILE A 184 9.39 17.23 13.43
C ILE A 184 9.13 15.76 13.81
N HIS A 185 9.34 15.35 15.06
CA HIS A 185 9.08 13.98 15.50
C HIS A 185 7.58 13.64 15.44
N ARG A 186 6.70 14.60 15.78
CA ARG A 186 5.26 14.42 15.64
C ARG A 186 4.83 14.36 14.17
N LEU A 187 5.47 15.13 13.31
CA LEU A 187 5.23 15.09 11.87
C LEU A 187 5.62 13.71 11.30
N PHE A 188 6.81 13.23 11.64
CA PHE A 188 7.30 11.90 11.22
C PHE A 188 6.36 10.78 11.66
N ALA A 189 5.98 10.75 12.96
CA ALA A 189 5.09 9.75 13.51
C ALA A 189 3.70 9.74 12.83
N ARG A 190 3.11 10.91 12.57
CA ARG A 190 1.82 11.03 11.88
C ARG A 190 1.91 10.58 10.43
N THR A 191 2.98 10.96 9.73
CA THR A 191 3.21 10.57 8.34
C THR A 191 3.45 9.07 8.22
N PHE A 192 4.23 8.49 9.14
CA PHE A 192 4.47 7.05 9.19
C PHE A 192 3.18 6.29 9.47
N ALA A 193 2.41 6.71 10.47
CA ALA A 193 1.11 6.10 10.81
C ALA A 193 0.11 6.18 9.65
N LEU A 194 0.03 7.33 8.97
CA LEU A 194 -0.82 7.50 7.79
C LEU A 194 -0.41 6.55 6.67
N GLY A 195 0.88 6.56 6.29
CA GLY A 195 1.36 5.72 5.19
C GLY A 195 1.20 4.23 5.46
N VAL A 196 1.49 3.77 6.68
CA VAL A 196 1.29 2.36 7.07
C VAL A 196 -0.19 2.04 7.23
N GLY A 197 -1.02 2.96 7.70
CA GLY A 197 -2.48 2.81 7.74
C GLY A 197 -3.08 2.56 6.34
N LEU A 198 -2.53 3.21 5.30
CA LEU A 198 -2.89 2.96 3.90
C LEU A 198 -2.50 1.54 3.44
N ALA A 199 -1.34 1.04 3.87
CA ALA A 199 -0.97 -0.35 3.61
C ALA A 199 -1.96 -1.33 4.26
N GLY A 200 -2.34 -1.09 5.52
CA GLY A 200 -3.38 -1.86 6.21
C GLY A 200 -4.72 -1.82 5.48
N LEU A 201 -5.14 -0.64 5.03
CA LEU A 201 -6.36 -0.48 4.23
C LEU A 201 -6.29 -1.25 2.91
N ALA A 202 -5.15 -1.20 2.19
CA ALA A 202 -4.94 -1.98 0.98
C ALA A 202 -5.02 -3.50 1.27
N GLY A 203 -4.50 -3.95 2.41
CA GLY A 203 -4.62 -5.33 2.90
C GLY A 203 -6.06 -5.75 3.13
N ILE A 204 -6.85 -4.92 3.81
CA ILE A 204 -8.28 -5.14 4.06
C ILE A 204 -9.06 -5.25 2.75
N LEU A 205 -8.84 -4.31 1.82
CA LEU A 205 -9.54 -4.30 0.53
C LEU A 205 -9.15 -5.48 -0.39
N SER A 206 -7.92 -5.99 -0.27
CA SER A 206 -7.47 -7.15 -1.07
C SER A 206 -7.96 -8.49 -0.52
N ALA A 207 -8.25 -8.56 0.78
CA ALA A 207 -8.54 -9.79 1.51
C ALA A 207 -9.74 -10.61 0.95
N PRO A 208 -10.90 -10.03 0.56
CA PRO A 208 -11.99 -10.79 -0.05
C PRO A 208 -11.69 -11.32 -1.46
N ILE A 209 -10.64 -10.80 -2.14
CA ILE A 209 -10.29 -11.23 -3.51
C ILE A 209 -9.23 -12.33 -3.49
N ARG A 210 -8.22 -12.20 -2.62
CA ARG A 210 -7.02 -13.06 -2.61
C ARG A 210 -6.95 -13.99 -1.41
N GLY A 211 -7.80 -13.77 -0.38
CA GLY A 211 -7.56 -14.33 0.95
C GLY A 211 -6.34 -13.69 1.62
N VAL A 212 -5.97 -14.22 2.77
CA VAL A 212 -4.79 -13.78 3.52
C VAL A 212 -3.92 -14.98 3.90
N HIS A 213 -2.59 -14.84 3.85
CA HIS A 213 -1.64 -15.84 4.29
C HIS A 213 -0.39 -15.17 4.90
N PRO A 214 0.34 -15.85 5.81
CA PRO A 214 1.42 -15.20 6.58
C PRO A 214 2.62 -14.73 5.75
N PHE A 215 2.78 -15.22 4.52
CA PHE A 215 3.91 -14.88 3.65
C PHE A 215 3.60 -13.80 2.62
N MET A 216 2.37 -13.27 2.59
CA MET A 216 1.96 -12.26 1.61
C MET A 216 2.67 -10.90 1.78
N GLY A 217 3.20 -10.62 2.98
CA GLY A 217 3.88 -9.36 3.27
C GLY A 217 5.08 -9.08 2.36
N PRO A 218 6.10 -9.95 2.30
CA PRO A 218 7.24 -9.80 1.41
C PRO A 218 6.89 -9.75 -0.08
N GLU A 219 5.91 -10.56 -0.52
CA GLU A 219 5.45 -10.57 -1.91
C GLU A 219 4.90 -9.21 -2.35
N VAL A 220 4.02 -8.65 -1.53
CA VAL A 220 3.35 -7.38 -1.82
C VAL A 220 4.31 -6.21 -1.67
N LEU A 221 5.26 -6.30 -0.74
CA LEU A 221 6.33 -5.30 -0.59
C LEU A 221 7.16 -5.18 -1.87
N GLY A 222 7.55 -6.33 -2.47
CA GLY A 222 8.27 -6.34 -3.75
C GLY A 222 7.54 -5.58 -4.85
N ILE A 223 6.21 -5.81 -4.98
CA ILE A 223 5.38 -5.09 -5.95
C ILE A 223 5.29 -3.60 -5.62
N ALA A 224 5.14 -3.24 -4.33
CA ALA A 224 5.11 -1.84 -3.91
C ALA A 224 6.40 -1.10 -4.28
N PHE A 225 7.56 -1.75 -4.13
CA PHE A 225 8.83 -1.20 -4.57
C PHE A 225 8.88 -0.97 -6.07
N VAL A 226 8.46 -1.96 -6.85
CA VAL A 226 8.38 -1.82 -8.31
C VAL A 226 7.55 -0.60 -8.69
N VAL A 227 6.37 -0.44 -8.08
CA VAL A 227 5.48 0.70 -8.34
C VAL A 227 6.14 2.04 -7.97
N VAL A 228 6.79 2.12 -6.79
CA VAL A 228 7.45 3.35 -6.33
C VAL A 228 8.63 3.71 -7.24
N VAL A 229 9.40 2.72 -7.70
CA VAL A 229 10.52 2.93 -8.61
C VAL A 229 10.05 3.36 -10.00
N ILE A 230 9.02 2.69 -10.55
CA ILE A 230 8.40 3.09 -11.83
C ILE A 230 7.83 4.50 -11.72
N GLY A 231 7.09 4.78 -10.64
CA GLY A 231 6.46 6.08 -10.43
C GLY A 231 7.45 7.22 -10.22
N GLY A 232 8.60 6.91 -9.63
CA GLY A 232 9.59 7.85 -9.10
C GLY A 232 9.43 8.03 -7.60
N MET A 233 10.50 7.79 -6.86
CA MET A 233 10.52 7.85 -5.39
C MET A 233 10.06 9.21 -4.88
N GLY A 234 9.09 9.22 -3.95
CA GLY A 234 8.54 10.45 -3.37
C GLY A 234 7.42 11.12 -4.21
N SER A 235 7.06 10.58 -5.39
CA SER A 235 6.02 11.14 -6.24
C SER A 235 4.67 10.44 -6.02
N PHE A 236 3.69 11.16 -5.46
CA PHE A 236 2.32 10.64 -5.28
C PHE A 236 1.64 10.31 -6.62
N THR A 237 1.75 11.22 -7.60
CA THR A 237 1.22 10.99 -8.96
C THR A 237 1.92 9.82 -9.62
N GLY A 238 3.24 9.69 -9.38
CA GLY A 238 4.02 8.53 -9.82
C GLY A 238 3.52 7.23 -9.23
N ALA A 239 3.20 7.19 -7.95
CA ALA A 239 2.63 5.99 -7.31
C ALA A 239 1.28 5.58 -7.92
N LEU A 240 0.41 6.56 -8.29
CA LEU A 240 -0.87 6.28 -8.95
C LEU A 240 -0.65 5.67 -10.34
N LEU A 241 0.13 6.33 -11.19
CA LEU A 241 0.34 5.88 -12.56
C LEU A 241 1.19 4.60 -12.63
N GLY A 242 2.19 4.48 -11.75
CA GLY A 242 2.98 3.25 -11.60
C GLY A 242 2.13 2.07 -11.14
N GLY A 243 1.25 2.28 -10.16
CA GLY A 243 0.32 1.26 -9.68
C GLY A 243 -0.64 0.79 -10.78
N LEU A 244 -1.25 1.73 -11.50
CA LEU A 244 -2.14 1.41 -12.62
C LEU A 244 -1.40 0.67 -13.75
N LEU A 245 -0.20 1.11 -14.11
CA LEU A 245 0.63 0.46 -15.13
C LEU A 245 0.96 -0.98 -14.73
N VAL A 246 1.46 -1.20 -13.52
CA VAL A 246 1.82 -2.52 -13.01
C VAL A 246 0.60 -3.43 -12.93
N GLY A 247 -0.54 -2.92 -12.43
CA GLY A 247 -1.79 -3.69 -12.36
C GLY A 247 -2.31 -4.09 -13.73
N LEU A 248 -2.27 -3.19 -14.72
CA LEU A 248 -2.65 -3.48 -16.11
C LEU A 248 -1.73 -4.52 -16.75
N VAL A 249 -0.42 -4.34 -16.63
CA VAL A 249 0.58 -5.29 -17.18
C VAL A 249 0.36 -6.67 -16.57
N GLN A 250 0.24 -6.77 -15.25
CA GLN A 250 0.01 -8.05 -14.57
C GLN A 250 -1.29 -8.73 -15.02
N SER A 251 -2.39 -7.97 -15.10
CA SER A 251 -3.69 -8.52 -15.47
C SER A 251 -3.72 -8.98 -16.93
N LEU A 252 -3.15 -8.20 -17.85
CA LEU A 252 -3.08 -8.59 -19.27
C LEU A 252 -2.17 -9.80 -19.48
N MET A 253 -0.99 -9.81 -18.82
CA MET A 253 -0.05 -10.92 -18.92
C MET A 253 -0.58 -12.20 -18.30
N SER A 254 -1.42 -12.14 -17.26
CA SER A 254 -2.07 -13.32 -16.70
C SER A 254 -2.97 -14.09 -17.69
N THR A 255 -3.36 -13.44 -18.80
CA THR A 255 -4.13 -14.08 -19.88
C THR A 255 -3.23 -14.54 -21.03
N ILE A 256 -2.17 -13.78 -21.36
CA ILE A 256 -1.30 -14.06 -22.51
C ILE A 256 -0.22 -15.07 -22.15
N TRP A 257 0.39 -14.88 -20.98
CA TRP A 257 1.47 -15.71 -20.46
C TRP A 257 1.40 -15.79 -18.92
N PRO A 258 0.54 -16.69 -18.37
CA PRO A 258 0.27 -16.76 -16.93
C PRO A 258 1.51 -16.96 -16.07
N GLU A 259 2.43 -17.84 -16.49
CA GLU A 259 3.66 -18.15 -15.75
C GLU A 259 4.63 -16.96 -15.71
N GLY A 260 4.60 -16.11 -16.74
CA GLY A 260 5.44 -14.93 -16.85
C GLY A 260 4.82 -13.64 -16.32
N ALA A 261 3.57 -13.67 -15.87
CA ALA A 261 2.87 -12.45 -15.44
C ALA A 261 3.62 -11.70 -14.32
N SER A 262 4.17 -12.43 -13.35
CA SER A 262 4.98 -11.84 -12.27
C SER A 262 6.34 -11.33 -12.76
N LEU A 263 6.96 -12.02 -13.72
CA LEU A 263 8.23 -11.58 -14.35
C LEU A 263 8.03 -10.27 -15.12
N MET A 264 6.90 -10.09 -15.78
CA MET A 264 6.60 -8.88 -16.57
C MET A 264 6.47 -7.63 -15.70
N ILE A 265 6.12 -7.76 -14.42
CA ILE A 265 6.15 -6.65 -13.46
C ILE A 265 7.58 -6.10 -13.34
N TYR A 266 8.54 -6.98 -13.10
CA TYR A 266 9.96 -6.61 -12.98
C TYR A 266 10.55 -6.20 -14.32
N GLY A 267 10.13 -6.85 -15.42
CA GLY A 267 10.51 -6.46 -16.79
C GLY A 267 10.05 -5.03 -17.13
N THR A 268 8.83 -4.67 -16.72
CA THR A 268 8.30 -3.30 -16.88
C THR A 268 9.12 -2.30 -16.07
N MET A 269 9.50 -2.65 -14.82
CA MET A 269 10.38 -1.82 -14.02
C MET A 269 11.73 -1.59 -14.70
N ALA A 270 12.37 -2.66 -15.18
CA ALA A 270 13.65 -2.58 -15.89
C ALA A 270 13.55 -1.69 -17.13
N ALA A 271 12.50 -1.87 -17.95
CA ALA A 271 12.26 -1.05 -19.12
C ALA A 271 12.08 0.44 -18.77
N VAL A 272 11.30 0.74 -17.73
CA VAL A 272 11.09 2.14 -17.29
C VAL A 272 12.39 2.74 -16.79
N ILE A 273 13.18 2.05 -15.96
CA ILE A 273 14.45 2.57 -15.43
C ILE A 273 15.46 2.83 -16.57
N LEU A 274 15.53 1.95 -17.56
CA LEU A 274 16.41 2.14 -18.72
C LEU A 274 16.04 3.37 -19.55
N LEU A 275 14.75 3.68 -19.68
CA LEU A 275 14.25 4.83 -20.41
C LEU A 275 14.19 6.12 -19.58
N ARG A 276 13.93 6.00 -18.30
CA ARG A 276 13.74 7.07 -17.33
C ARG A 276 14.37 6.68 -15.97
N PRO A 277 15.68 6.92 -15.75
CA PRO A 277 16.40 6.48 -14.56
C PRO A 277 15.81 6.96 -13.23
N TYR A 278 15.11 8.08 -13.23
CA TYR A 278 14.44 8.64 -12.04
C TYR A 278 12.96 8.21 -11.90
N GLY A 279 12.50 7.26 -12.75
CA GLY A 279 11.09 6.91 -12.86
C GLY A 279 10.28 7.91 -13.69
N LEU A 280 8.96 7.70 -13.79
CA LEU A 280 8.09 8.52 -14.65
C LEU A 280 7.96 9.97 -14.18
N PHE A 281 7.95 10.20 -12.85
CA PHE A 281 7.72 11.49 -12.19
C PHE A 281 8.73 11.80 -11.09
N GLY A 282 9.88 11.12 -11.07
CA GLY A 282 10.98 11.42 -10.16
C GLY A 282 11.63 12.76 -10.52
N ARG A 283 12.12 13.47 -9.51
CA ARG A 283 12.95 14.67 -9.68
C ARG A 283 14.39 14.23 -9.89
N ALA A 284 15.08 14.88 -10.84
CA ALA A 284 16.51 14.68 -11.08
C ALA A 284 17.35 15.30 -9.97
#